data_e0a1560c9f1c16db1c8fb4eb1fca96ee
#
_entry.id   e0a1560c9f1c16db1c8fb4eb1fca96ee
#
_cell.length_a   1.000
_cell.length_b   1.000
_cell.length_c   1.000
_cell.angle_alpha   90.00
_cell.angle_beta   90.00
_cell.angle_gamma   90.00
#
_symmetry.space_group_name_H-M   'P 1'
#
loop_
_entity.id
_entity.type
_entity.pdbx_description
1 polymer ?
#
loop_
_entity_poly.entity_id
_entity_poly.type
_entity_poly.pdbx_seq_one_letter_code
_entity_poly.pdbx_strand_id
1 'polypeptide(L)'
;MTQTETVLRLKGIEKTYQLGKIDGITTIQEWWKNMVLPKSRGEFCKLETRRFRALHDVTCDIHKGERVAVIGRNGAGKSTLLKLLSRVTSPDKGTIYIKGKISSMLEVGTGFHRELTGRENIYLNGAILGMKREEIDTKIEDIIEFSECREFIDTPVKRYSSGMYVKLAFSVIAHLNADIFLMDEVLAVGDMMFQKKCLAKMREISENQSKTILYVSHNMETVRE
;
A
#
# COMPACT_ATOMS: atom_id res chain seq x y z
N MET A 1 22.12 18.32 -22.03
CA MET A 1 20.83 17.61 -21.84
C MET A 1 21.09 16.55 -20.81
N THR A 2 20.78 16.81 -19.55
CA THR A 2 20.87 15.83 -18.47
C THR A 2 19.86 14.71 -18.75
N GLN A 3 20.34 13.51 -19.07
CA GLN A 3 19.48 12.34 -19.17
C GLN A 3 18.83 12.14 -17.81
N THR A 4 17.55 12.44 -17.69
CA THR A 4 16.75 12.18 -16.49
C THR A 4 16.70 10.67 -16.27
N GLU A 5 17.21 10.23 -15.14
CA GLU A 5 17.32 8.81 -14.78
C GLU A 5 15.93 8.20 -14.58
N THR A 6 15.59 7.17 -15.35
CA THR A 6 14.32 6.43 -15.16
C THR A 6 14.43 5.56 -13.90
N VAL A 7 13.53 5.80 -12.93
CA VAL A 7 13.47 5.05 -11.66
C VAL A 7 12.35 4.04 -11.62
N LEU A 8 11.31 4.23 -12.44
CA LEU A 8 10.21 3.28 -12.58
C LEU A 8 9.80 3.18 -14.04
N ARG A 9 9.72 1.95 -14.55
CA ARG A 9 9.29 1.67 -15.93
C ARG A 9 8.29 0.55 -15.95
N LEU A 10 7.15 0.82 -16.55
CA LEU A 10 6.10 -0.14 -16.83
C LEU A 10 6.08 -0.41 -18.34
N LYS A 11 6.03 -1.67 -18.76
CA LYS A 11 5.93 -2.08 -20.16
C LYS A 11 4.86 -3.11 -20.35
N GLY A 12 3.76 -2.75 -21.02
CA GLY A 12 2.70 -3.65 -21.40
C GLY A 12 2.03 -4.38 -20.23
N ILE A 13 1.80 -3.70 -19.12
CA ILE A 13 1.28 -4.32 -17.90
C ILE A 13 -0.18 -4.70 -18.07
N GLU A 14 -0.48 -5.99 -17.91
CA GLU A 14 -1.83 -6.52 -17.82
C GLU A 14 -2.06 -7.19 -16.47
N LYS A 15 -3.26 -7.00 -15.90
CA LYS A 15 -3.72 -7.71 -14.71
C LYS A 15 -5.18 -8.07 -14.80
N THR A 16 -5.47 -9.36 -14.61
CA THR A 16 -6.83 -9.92 -14.66
C THR A 16 -7.12 -10.66 -13.37
N TYR A 17 -8.28 -10.41 -12.79
CA TYR A 17 -8.79 -11.16 -11.65
C TYR A 17 -9.89 -12.10 -12.09
N GLN A 18 -9.93 -13.27 -11.48
CA GLN A 18 -11.04 -14.21 -11.66
C GLN A 18 -12.10 -13.88 -10.62
N LEU A 19 -13.29 -13.49 -11.09
CA LEU A 19 -14.47 -13.29 -10.28
C LEU A 19 -15.23 -14.62 -10.29
N GLY A 20 -14.96 -15.48 -9.33
CA GLY A 20 -15.70 -16.73 -9.11
C GLY A 20 -15.95 -16.90 -7.62
N LYS A 21 -17.07 -17.48 -7.25
CA LYS A 21 -17.21 -18.03 -5.91
C LYS A 21 -16.13 -19.11 -5.76
N ILE A 22 -15.28 -18.95 -4.76
CA ILE A 22 -14.48 -20.06 -4.24
C ILE A 22 -15.49 -20.92 -3.47
N ASP A 23 -16.22 -21.77 -4.16
CA ASP A 23 -16.93 -22.87 -3.53
C ASP A 23 -15.89 -23.93 -3.13
N GLY A 24 -15.11 -23.59 -2.12
CA GLY A 24 -14.01 -24.39 -1.61
C GLY A 24 -14.02 -24.53 -0.09
N ILE A 25 -15.17 -24.31 0.53
CA ILE A 25 -15.45 -24.83 1.86
C ILE A 25 -16.73 -25.64 1.72
N THR A 26 -16.60 -26.86 1.21
CA THR A 26 -17.61 -27.87 1.46
C THR A 26 -17.70 -28.02 2.98
N THR A 27 -18.74 -27.46 3.54
CA THR A 27 -19.12 -27.73 4.92
C THR A 27 -19.15 -29.25 5.07
N ILE A 28 -18.68 -29.78 6.20
CA ILE A 28 -18.69 -31.23 6.49
C ILE A 28 -20.07 -31.83 6.14
N GLN A 29 -21.14 -31.05 6.24
CA GLN A 29 -22.50 -31.42 5.82
C GLN A 29 -22.70 -31.65 4.32
N GLU A 30 -22.02 -30.90 3.45
CA GLU A 30 -22.07 -31.10 1.99
C GLU A 30 -21.19 -32.27 1.55
N TRP A 31 -20.06 -32.49 2.23
CA TRP A 31 -19.24 -33.68 2.03
C TRP A 31 -20.04 -34.95 2.37
N TRP A 32 -20.77 -34.98 3.49
CA TRP A 32 -21.66 -36.08 3.87
C TRP A 32 -22.83 -36.29 2.89
N LYS A 33 -23.45 -35.23 2.39
CA LYS A 33 -24.50 -35.31 1.36
C LYS A 33 -24.00 -35.91 0.06
N ASN A 34 -22.80 -35.56 -0.36
CA ASN A 34 -22.19 -36.08 -1.59
C ASN A 34 -21.72 -37.53 -1.47
N MET A 35 -21.55 -38.03 -0.22
CA MET A 35 -21.14 -39.41 0.04
C MET A 35 -22.33 -40.37 0.10
N VAL A 36 -23.52 -39.91 0.43
CA VAL A 36 -24.71 -40.74 0.72
C VAL A 36 -25.71 -40.77 -0.46
N LEU A 37 -25.67 -39.85 -1.40
CA LEU A 37 -26.59 -39.79 -2.53
C LEU A 37 -25.92 -40.35 -3.80
N PRO A 38 -26.58 -41.32 -4.50
CA PRO A 38 -26.06 -41.84 -5.78
C PRO A 38 -26.03 -40.71 -6.82
N LYS A 39 -24.89 -40.56 -7.50
CA LYS A 39 -24.67 -39.61 -8.58
C LYS A 39 -25.71 -39.82 -9.70
N SER A 40 -26.78 -39.03 -9.66
CA SER A 40 -27.57 -38.80 -10.86
C SER A 40 -26.67 -38.02 -11.84
N ARG A 41 -26.51 -38.54 -13.06
CA ARG A 41 -25.87 -37.84 -14.17
C ARG A 41 -26.63 -36.56 -14.46
N GLY A 42 -26.10 -35.42 -13.99
CA GLY A 42 -26.72 -34.14 -14.24
C GLY A 42 -25.70 -33.03 -14.03
N GLU A 43 -25.25 -32.48 -15.15
CA GLU A 43 -24.70 -31.16 -15.32
C GLU A 43 -23.66 -30.71 -14.27
N PHE A 44 -22.39 -30.95 -14.61
CA PHE A 44 -21.33 -30.09 -14.14
C PHE A 44 -21.74 -28.64 -14.51
N CYS A 45 -22.27 -27.92 -13.54
CA CYS A 45 -22.43 -26.48 -13.64
C CYS A 45 -21.04 -25.92 -13.95
N LYS A 46 -20.78 -25.62 -15.23
CA LYS A 46 -19.61 -24.85 -15.63
C LYS A 46 -19.75 -23.52 -14.92
N LEU A 47 -19.08 -23.38 -13.78
CA LEU A 47 -18.87 -22.08 -13.17
C LEU A 47 -18.23 -21.21 -14.24
N GLU A 48 -19.00 -20.32 -14.84
CA GLU A 48 -18.47 -19.26 -15.68
C GLU A 48 -17.61 -18.37 -14.79
N THR A 49 -16.34 -18.67 -14.76
CA THR A 49 -15.33 -17.84 -14.13
C THR A 49 -15.28 -16.53 -14.90
N ARG A 50 -16.01 -15.55 -14.42
CA ARG A 50 -16.01 -14.22 -15.02
C ARG A 50 -14.65 -13.59 -14.75
N ARG A 51 -13.88 -13.36 -15.82
CA ARG A 51 -12.59 -12.67 -15.75
C ARG A 51 -12.81 -11.17 -15.78
N PHE A 52 -12.26 -10.48 -14.82
CA PHE A 52 -12.25 -9.02 -14.76
C PHE A 52 -10.83 -8.52 -15.05
N ARG A 53 -10.66 -7.82 -16.16
CA ARG A 53 -9.39 -7.21 -16.54
C ARG A 53 -9.27 -5.87 -15.83
N ALA A 54 -8.41 -5.81 -14.81
CA ALA A 54 -8.20 -4.61 -14.00
C ALA A 54 -7.22 -3.63 -14.64
N LEU A 55 -6.21 -4.12 -15.36
CA LEU A 55 -5.24 -3.32 -16.11
C LEU A 55 -5.05 -3.91 -17.50
N HIS A 56 -4.91 -3.06 -18.50
CA HIS A 56 -4.70 -3.45 -19.90
C HIS A 56 -3.66 -2.56 -20.54
N ASP A 57 -2.54 -3.17 -20.94
CA ASP A 57 -1.44 -2.56 -21.70
C ASP A 57 -0.94 -1.22 -21.13
N VAL A 58 -0.69 -1.20 -19.80
CA VAL A 58 -0.18 0.02 -19.15
C VAL A 58 1.32 0.12 -19.39
N THR A 59 1.72 1.20 -20.07
CA THR A 59 3.13 1.52 -20.38
C THR A 59 3.42 2.96 -19.98
N CYS A 60 4.41 3.16 -19.11
CA CYS A 60 4.91 4.49 -18.76
C CYS A 60 6.31 4.42 -18.16
N ASP A 61 7.05 5.52 -18.27
CA ASP A 61 8.33 5.76 -17.62
C ASP A 61 8.20 6.91 -16.64
N ILE A 62 8.77 6.75 -15.46
CA ILE A 62 8.81 7.78 -14.40
C ILE A 62 10.28 8.01 -14.06
N HIS A 63 10.66 9.28 -14.01
CA HIS A 63 12.03 9.70 -13.78
C HIS A 63 12.26 10.13 -12.32
N LYS A 64 13.51 10.14 -11.94
CA LYS A 64 13.93 10.54 -10.60
C LYS A 64 13.47 11.96 -10.28
N GLY A 65 12.84 12.14 -9.12
CA GLY A 65 12.36 13.45 -8.66
C GLY A 65 11.02 13.88 -9.27
N GLU A 66 10.41 13.06 -10.13
CA GLU A 66 9.09 13.38 -10.68
C GLU A 66 7.98 13.17 -9.64
N ARG A 67 6.96 14.02 -9.73
CA ARG A 67 5.69 13.89 -9.02
C ARG A 67 4.63 13.48 -10.02
N VAL A 68 4.15 12.26 -9.93
CA VAL A 68 3.20 11.70 -10.89
C VAL A 68 1.88 11.43 -10.20
N ALA A 69 0.79 11.93 -10.77
CA ALA A 69 -0.55 11.63 -10.29
C ALA A 69 -1.24 10.64 -11.21
N VAL A 70 -1.75 9.56 -10.62
CA VAL A 70 -2.62 8.58 -11.29
C VAL A 70 -4.06 8.89 -10.94
N ILE A 71 -4.80 9.41 -11.91
CA ILE A 71 -6.18 9.87 -11.72
C ILE A 71 -7.13 8.93 -12.45
N GLY A 72 -8.28 8.66 -11.86
CA GLY A 72 -9.31 7.84 -12.50
C GLY A 72 -10.48 7.55 -11.57
N ARG A 73 -11.60 7.14 -12.15
CA ARG A 73 -12.82 6.77 -11.41
C ARG A 73 -12.58 5.54 -10.51
N ASN A 74 -13.49 5.33 -9.55
CA ASN A 74 -13.47 4.10 -8.75
C ASN A 74 -13.62 2.88 -9.66
N GLY A 75 -12.80 1.84 -9.43
CA GLY A 75 -12.74 0.66 -10.29
C GLY A 75 -11.85 0.79 -11.53
N ALA A 76 -11.21 1.93 -11.80
CA ALA A 76 -10.31 2.12 -12.94
C ALA A 76 -8.95 1.37 -12.86
N GLY A 77 -8.73 0.59 -11.80
CA GLY A 77 -7.49 -0.19 -11.66
C GLY A 77 -6.37 0.50 -10.85
N LYS A 78 -6.60 1.71 -10.32
CA LYS A 78 -5.59 2.48 -9.58
C LYS A 78 -4.96 1.69 -8.41
N SER A 79 -5.78 1.13 -7.53
CA SER A 79 -5.30 0.32 -6.39
C SER A 79 -4.64 -0.98 -6.85
N THR A 80 -5.02 -1.52 -8.02
CA THR A 80 -4.33 -2.66 -8.62
C THR A 80 -2.92 -2.28 -9.08
N LEU A 81 -2.78 -1.11 -9.70
CA LEU A 81 -1.47 -0.59 -10.11
C LEU A 81 -0.57 -0.39 -8.89
N LEU A 82 -1.07 0.23 -7.81
CA LEU A 82 -0.30 0.39 -6.57
C LEU A 82 0.13 -0.96 -5.98
N LYS A 83 -0.76 -1.97 -5.94
CA LYS A 83 -0.41 -3.32 -5.46
C LYS A 83 0.68 -4.00 -6.30
N LEU A 84 0.71 -3.75 -7.61
CA LEU A 84 1.78 -4.23 -8.49
C LEU A 84 3.09 -3.54 -8.18
N LEU A 85 3.09 -2.22 -8.01
CA LEU A 85 4.27 -1.43 -7.72
C LEU A 85 4.83 -1.73 -6.32
N SER A 86 3.96 -1.97 -5.35
CA SER A 86 4.34 -2.41 -3.99
C SER A 86 4.73 -3.89 -3.92
N ARG A 87 4.74 -4.62 -5.05
CA ARG A 87 5.06 -6.06 -5.12
C ARG A 87 4.14 -6.96 -4.28
N VAL A 88 2.96 -6.47 -3.89
CA VAL A 88 1.92 -7.26 -3.21
C VAL A 88 1.31 -8.31 -4.15
N THR A 89 1.28 -8.00 -5.45
CA THR A 89 0.86 -8.94 -6.51
C THR A 89 1.76 -8.79 -7.73
N SER A 90 1.79 -9.82 -8.57
CA SER A 90 2.55 -9.82 -9.83
C SER A 90 1.64 -9.50 -11.02
N PRO A 91 2.15 -8.87 -12.08
CA PRO A 91 1.42 -8.70 -13.33
C PRO A 91 1.23 -10.06 -14.03
N ASP A 92 0.16 -10.19 -14.80
CA ASP A 92 -0.08 -11.40 -15.61
C ASP A 92 0.73 -11.34 -16.92
N LYS A 93 0.94 -10.12 -17.44
CA LYS A 93 1.85 -9.84 -18.56
C LYS A 93 2.57 -8.52 -18.37
N GLY A 94 3.64 -8.33 -19.13
CA GLY A 94 4.48 -7.15 -19.10
C GLY A 94 5.58 -7.21 -18.06
N THR A 95 6.33 -6.12 -17.94
CA THR A 95 7.50 -6.04 -17.06
C THR A 95 7.49 -4.74 -16.28
N ILE A 96 7.77 -4.83 -14.98
CA ILE A 96 7.93 -3.67 -14.08
C ILE A 96 9.41 -3.59 -13.71
N TYR A 97 10.05 -2.49 -14.05
CA TYR A 97 11.41 -2.19 -13.62
C TYR A 97 11.37 -1.09 -12.57
N ILE A 98 12.06 -1.31 -11.45
CA ILE A 98 12.12 -0.39 -10.32
C ILE A 98 13.58 -0.26 -9.91
N LYS A 99 14.07 0.99 -9.87
CA LYS A 99 15.40 1.34 -9.38
C LYS A 99 15.28 2.12 -8.07
N GLY A 100 15.81 1.57 -6.99
CA GLY A 100 15.75 2.15 -5.67
C GLY A 100 14.74 1.48 -4.73
N LYS A 101 14.61 2.05 -3.53
CA LYS A 101 13.68 1.58 -2.50
C LYS A 101 12.31 2.22 -2.69
N ILE A 102 11.27 1.38 -2.70
CA ILE A 102 9.87 1.83 -2.68
C ILE A 102 9.34 1.79 -1.25
N SER A 103 8.61 2.84 -0.88
CA SER A 103 7.74 2.87 0.30
C SER A 103 6.29 3.06 -0.15
N SER A 104 5.40 2.21 0.34
CA SER A 104 3.99 2.25 -0.01
C SER A 104 3.12 2.54 1.20
N MET A 105 2.23 3.51 1.05
CA MET A 105 1.23 3.81 2.09
C MET A 105 0.10 2.77 2.18
N LEU A 106 0.03 1.82 1.24
CA LEU A 106 -0.83 0.65 1.39
C LEU A 106 -0.44 -0.22 2.59
N GLU A 107 0.78 -0.06 3.08
CA GLU A 107 1.37 -0.84 4.16
C GLU A 107 1.21 -0.17 5.54
N VAL A 108 0.44 0.92 5.64
CA VAL A 108 0.20 1.63 6.91
C VAL A 108 -0.36 0.66 7.97
N GLY A 109 0.39 0.50 9.07
CA GLY A 109 0.04 -0.40 10.16
C GLY A 109 0.25 -1.89 9.89
N THR A 110 0.72 -2.28 8.69
CA THR A 110 1.10 -3.65 8.42
C THR A 110 2.30 -4.02 9.30
N GLY A 111 2.19 -5.13 10.03
CA GLY A 111 3.26 -5.60 10.91
C GLY A 111 3.23 -5.03 12.33
N PHE A 112 2.28 -4.17 12.68
CA PHE A 112 2.09 -3.76 14.08
C PHE A 112 1.58 -4.93 14.91
N HIS A 113 2.22 -5.16 16.05
CA HIS A 113 1.82 -6.19 17.02
C HIS A 113 1.04 -5.56 18.17
N ARG A 114 -0.18 -6.01 18.40
CA ARG A 114 -1.14 -5.39 19.32
C ARG A 114 -0.68 -5.37 20.78
N GLU A 115 0.09 -6.36 21.20
CA GLU A 115 0.57 -6.50 22.59
C GLU A 115 1.83 -5.65 22.86
N LEU A 116 2.54 -5.21 21.82
CA LEU A 116 3.70 -4.35 21.93
C LEU A 116 3.28 -2.89 22.13
N THR A 117 4.14 -2.13 22.80
CA THR A 117 4.01 -0.67 22.96
C THR A 117 4.17 0.06 21.63
N GLY A 118 3.79 1.34 21.59
CA GLY A 118 4.02 2.18 20.42
C GLY A 118 5.51 2.23 20.04
N ARG A 119 6.38 2.39 21.02
CA ARG A 119 7.84 2.42 20.84
C ARG A 119 8.36 1.12 20.21
N GLU A 120 7.99 -0.02 20.77
CA GLU A 120 8.38 -1.32 20.24
C GLU A 120 7.83 -1.57 18.83
N ASN A 121 6.63 -1.08 18.54
CA ASN A 121 6.06 -1.16 17.18
C ASN A 121 6.80 -0.26 16.18
N ILE A 122 7.36 0.89 16.59
CA ILE A 122 8.24 1.69 15.73
C ILE A 122 9.45 0.86 15.29
N TYR A 123 10.10 0.16 16.23
CA TYR A 123 11.24 -0.71 15.89
C TYR A 123 10.82 -1.88 15.01
N LEU A 124 9.74 -2.56 15.37
CA LEU A 124 9.25 -3.72 14.61
C LEU A 124 8.88 -3.34 13.18
N ASN A 125 8.06 -2.30 13.04
CA ASN A 125 7.59 -1.86 11.72
C ASN A 125 8.72 -1.25 10.90
N GLY A 126 9.58 -0.43 11.51
CA GLY A 126 10.77 0.12 10.84
C GLY A 126 11.67 -1.00 10.29
N ALA A 127 11.91 -2.06 11.06
CA ALA A 127 12.69 -3.22 10.63
C ALA A 127 12.00 -3.98 9.47
N ILE A 128 10.67 -4.19 9.54
CA ILE A 128 9.89 -4.82 8.46
C ILE A 128 10.00 -3.99 7.17
N LEU A 129 9.96 -2.66 7.27
CA LEU A 129 10.07 -1.74 6.15
C LEU A 129 11.54 -1.50 5.70
N GLY A 130 12.49 -2.23 6.29
CA GLY A 130 13.90 -2.25 5.88
C GLY A 130 14.78 -1.15 6.44
N MET A 131 14.39 -0.51 7.56
CA MET A 131 15.27 0.36 8.35
C MET A 131 16.25 -0.48 9.17
N LYS A 132 17.48 -0.02 9.27
CA LYS A 132 18.43 -0.57 10.24
C LYS A 132 18.13 -0.02 11.63
N ARG A 133 18.54 -0.76 12.68
CA ARG A 133 18.30 -0.33 14.07
C ARG A 133 18.88 1.04 14.36
N GLU A 134 20.12 1.27 13.89
CA GLU A 134 20.81 2.56 14.06
C GLU A 134 20.05 3.71 13.38
N GLU A 135 19.39 3.43 12.24
CA GLU A 135 18.56 4.40 11.55
C GLU A 135 17.28 4.71 12.35
N ILE A 136 16.68 3.68 12.96
CA ILE A 136 15.49 3.89 13.81
C ILE A 136 15.89 4.68 15.05
N ASP A 137 17.01 4.35 15.69
CA ASP A 137 17.51 5.05 16.90
C ASP A 137 17.74 6.55 16.66
N THR A 138 18.16 6.93 15.45
CA THR A 138 18.34 8.35 15.09
C THR A 138 17.05 9.09 14.79
N LYS A 139 15.97 8.38 14.41
CA LYS A 139 14.70 8.98 13.95
C LYS A 139 13.54 8.77 14.92
N ILE A 140 13.74 7.98 15.97
CA ILE A 140 12.63 7.55 16.84
C ILE A 140 11.92 8.72 17.51
N GLU A 141 12.66 9.73 17.95
CA GLU A 141 12.07 10.91 18.60
C GLU A 141 11.26 11.74 17.59
N ASP A 142 11.74 11.90 16.36
CA ASP A 142 11.02 12.59 15.29
C ASP A 142 9.74 11.84 14.92
N ILE A 143 9.79 10.51 14.87
CA ILE A 143 8.63 9.64 14.60
C ILE A 143 7.58 9.82 15.72
N ILE A 144 8.00 9.78 16.99
CA ILE A 144 7.13 9.93 18.15
C ILE A 144 6.47 11.32 18.14
N GLU A 145 7.26 12.37 17.93
CA GLU A 145 6.78 13.76 17.87
C GLU A 145 5.78 13.95 16.73
N PHE A 146 6.12 13.42 15.55
CA PHE A 146 5.24 13.50 14.38
C PHE A 146 3.90 12.79 14.61
N SER A 147 3.91 11.64 15.30
CA SER A 147 2.71 10.84 15.56
C SER A 147 1.73 11.46 16.54
N GLU A 148 2.16 12.44 17.35
CA GLU A 148 1.38 13.03 18.44
C GLU A 148 0.95 12.02 19.51
N CYS A 149 1.66 10.87 19.60
CA CYS A 149 1.33 9.78 20.53
C CYS A 149 2.31 9.71 21.72
N ARG A 150 3.08 10.77 22.00
CA ARG A 150 4.15 10.77 23.01
C ARG A 150 3.69 10.30 24.39
N GLU A 151 2.54 10.76 24.86
CA GLU A 151 2.00 10.39 26.18
C GLU A 151 1.66 8.89 26.30
N PHE A 152 1.38 8.25 25.18
CA PHE A 152 0.95 6.84 25.12
C PHE A 152 2.01 5.93 24.52
N ILE A 153 3.21 6.44 24.20
CA ILE A 153 4.19 5.70 23.40
C ILE A 153 4.65 4.40 24.05
N ASP A 154 4.69 4.35 25.37
CA ASP A 154 5.08 3.16 26.15
C ASP A 154 3.86 2.33 26.61
N THR A 155 2.66 2.62 26.03
CA THR A 155 1.44 1.83 26.22
C THR A 155 1.25 0.86 25.06
N PRO A 156 0.78 -0.40 25.30
CA PRO A 156 0.47 -1.35 24.24
C PRO A 156 -0.55 -0.80 23.23
N VAL A 157 -0.29 -0.96 21.92
CA VAL A 157 -1.11 -0.36 20.86
C VAL A 157 -2.54 -0.94 20.78
N LYS A 158 -2.84 -2.04 21.44
CA LYS A 158 -4.22 -2.52 21.62
C LYS A 158 -5.11 -1.53 22.38
N ARG A 159 -4.54 -0.60 23.14
CA ARG A 159 -5.24 0.46 23.87
C ARG A 159 -5.33 1.77 23.08
N TYR A 160 -4.74 1.84 21.90
CA TYR A 160 -4.78 3.03 21.06
C TYR A 160 -6.17 3.18 20.43
N SER A 161 -6.60 4.41 20.23
CA SER A 161 -7.70 4.69 19.32
C SER A 161 -7.28 4.36 17.87
N SER A 162 -8.25 4.17 16.99
CA SER A 162 -7.95 3.95 15.55
C SER A 162 -7.12 5.09 14.96
N GLY A 163 -7.40 6.33 15.35
CA GLY A 163 -6.64 7.52 14.94
C GLY A 163 -5.19 7.48 15.41
N MET A 164 -4.93 7.18 16.69
CA MET A 164 -3.56 7.06 17.22
C MET A 164 -2.78 5.95 16.53
N TYR A 165 -3.41 4.80 16.31
CA TYR A 165 -2.80 3.67 15.62
C TYR A 165 -2.29 4.08 14.23
N VAL A 166 -3.16 4.74 13.48
CA VAL A 166 -2.84 5.14 12.11
C VAL A 166 -1.85 6.31 12.08
N LYS A 167 -1.95 7.27 13.02
CA LYS A 167 -0.97 8.36 13.18
C LYS A 167 0.44 7.81 13.41
N LEU A 168 0.59 6.83 14.32
CA LEU A 168 1.88 6.22 14.61
C LEU A 168 2.42 5.44 13.40
N ALA A 169 1.59 4.63 12.76
CA ALA A 169 1.98 3.82 11.60
C ALA A 169 2.42 4.70 10.41
N PHE A 170 1.67 5.78 10.14
CA PHE A 170 2.04 6.74 9.12
C PHE A 170 3.37 7.44 9.44
N SER A 171 3.59 7.79 10.72
CA SER A 171 4.81 8.47 11.16
C SER A 171 6.07 7.64 10.86
N VAL A 172 6.01 6.33 11.04
CA VAL A 172 7.12 5.43 10.66
C VAL A 172 7.40 5.53 9.16
N ILE A 173 6.34 5.41 8.33
CA ILE A 173 6.48 5.45 6.87
C ILE A 173 7.01 6.80 6.38
N ALA A 174 6.55 7.90 6.96
CA ALA A 174 6.98 9.25 6.60
C ALA A 174 8.47 9.54 6.89
N HIS A 175 9.09 8.73 7.77
CA HIS A 175 10.52 8.85 8.12
C HIS A 175 11.39 7.78 7.47
N LEU A 176 10.83 6.94 6.57
CA LEU A 176 11.62 5.99 5.81
C LEU A 176 12.56 6.70 4.83
N ASN A 177 13.74 6.12 4.64
CA ASN A 177 14.62 6.55 3.56
C ASN A 177 14.30 5.74 2.29
N ALA A 178 13.23 6.14 1.59
CA ALA A 178 12.83 5.57 0.32
C ALA A 178 13.20 6.50 -0.85
N ASP A 179 13.35 5.95 -2.06
CA ASP A 179 13.61 6.71 -3.28
C ASP A 179 12.31 7.04 -4.02
N ILE A 180 11.31 6.17 -3.85
CA ILE A 180 9.99 6.27 -4.48
C ILE A 180 8.92 6.09 -3.40
N PHE A 181 8.01 7.05 -3.28
CA PHE A 181 6.85 6.98 -2.40
C PHE A 181 5.59 6.72 -3.21
N LEU A 182 4.86 5.67 -2.86
CA LEU A 182 3.54 5.36 -3.41
C LEU A 182 2.48 5.81 -2.43
N MET A 183 1.66 6.78 -2.83
CA MET A 183 0.63 7.38 -2.00
C MET A 183 -0.75 7.01 -2.55
N ASP A 184 -1.59 6.42 -1.71
CA ASP A 184 -3.00 6.21 -2.03
C ASP A 184 -3.84 7.36 -1.46
N GLU A 185 -5.00 7.54 -2.00
CA GLU A 185 -6.03 8.48 -1.54
C GLU A 185 -6.34 8.38 -0.04
N VAL A 186 -5.99 7.28 0.61
CA VAL A 186 -6.13 7.02 2.06
C VAL A 186 -5.31 7.98 2.95
N LEU A 187 -4.72 9.07 2.41
CA LEU A 187 -4.22 10.19 3.23
C LEU A 187 -5.31 10.89 4.06
N ALA A 188 -6.58 10.49 3.91
CA ALA A 188 -7.68 10.84 4.83
C ALA A 188 -7.54 10.13 6.20
N VAL A 189 -6.29 9.96 6.66
CA VAL A 189 -5.92 9.27 7.89
C VAL A 189 -5.84 10.27 9.04
N GLY A 190 -6.51 9.97 10.14
CA GLY A 190 -6.53 10.83 11.31
C GLY A 190 -7.49 12.02 11.14
N ASP A 191 -7.25 13.07 11.92
CA ASP A 191 -8.02 14.32 11.82
C ASP A 191 -7.46 15.26 10.73
N MET A 192 -8.21 16.31 10.40
CA MET A 192 -7.83 17.27 9.35
C MET A 192 -6.46 17.95 9.61
N MET A 193 -6.07 18.13 10.87
CA MET A 193 -4.80 18.76 11.19
C MET A 193 -3.65 17.81 10.89
N PHE A 194 -3.79 16.54 11.26
CA PHE A 194 -2.80 15.51 10.95
C PHE A 194 -2.67 15.28 9.44
N GLN A 195 -3.79 15.29 8.69
CA GLN A 195 -3.75 15.20 7.23
C GLN A 195 -2.92 16.32 6.60
N LYS A 196 -3.10 17.57 7.05
CA LYS A 196 -2.28 18.71 6.58
C LYS A 196 -0.80 18.52 6.93
N LYS A 197 -0.50 18.01 8.12
CA LYS A 197 0.86 17.69 8.56
C LYS A 197 1.50 16.62 7.68
N CYS A 198 0.74 15.58 7.32
CA CYS A 198 1.19 14.53 6.40
C CYS A 198 1.51 15.08 5.01
N LEU A 199 0.62 15.89 4.43
CA LEU A 199 0.84 16.53 3.12
C LEU A 199 2.06 17.45 3.15
N ALA A 200 2.21 18.26 4.19
CA ALA A 200 3.38 19.13 4.34
C ALA A 200 4.69 18.33 4.40
N LYS A 201 4.70 17.20 5.16
CA LYS A 201 5.87 16.32 5.25
C LYS A 201 6.21 15.68 3.88
N MET A 202 5.21 15.26 3.12
CA MET A 202 5.42 14.70 1.78
C MET A 202 5.95 15.74 0.80
N ARG A 203 5.49 17.00 0.88
CA ARG A 203 6.05 18.11 0.09
C ARG A 203 7.52 18.34 0.45
N GLU A 204 7.85 18.41 1.73
CA GLU A 204 9.22 18.55 2.22
C GLU A 204 10.14 17.46 1.66
N ILE A 205 9.71 16.19 1.76
CA ILE A 205 10.46 15.03 1.25
C ILE A 205 10.68 15.15 -0.26
N SER A 206 9.65 15.54 -1.01
CA SER A 206 9.75 15.70 -2.46
C SER A 206 10.68 16.83 -2.88
N GLU A 207 10.60 17.98 -2.21
CA GLU A 207 11.35 19.18 -2.58
C GLU A 207 12.82 19.10 -2.16
N ASN A 208 13.07 18.72 -0.91
CA ASN A 208 14.41 18.75 -0.35
C ASN A 208 15.26 17.53 -0.68
N GLN A 209 14.65 16.38 -0.98
CA GLN A 209 15.37 15.12 -1.16
C GLN A 209 15.34 14.58 -2.60
N SER A 210 14.76 15.30 -3.54
CA SER A 210 14.59 14.86 -4.94
C SER A 210 13.99 13.46 -5.05
N LYS A 211 13.05 13.11 -4.16
CA LYS A 211 12.37 11.82 -4.14
C LYS A 211 11.25 11.80 -5.19
N THR A 212 11.03 10.63 -5.75
CA THR A 212 9.93 10.42 -6.71
C THR A 212 8.65 10.10 -5.94
N ILE A 213 7.56 10.77 -6.27
CA ILE A 213 6.26 10.53 -5.62
C ILE A 213 5.24 10.12 -6.68
N LEU A 214 4.61 8.98 -6.46
CA LEU A 214 3.45 8.52 -7.21
C LEU A 214 2.20 8.65 -6.34
N TYR A 215 1.34 9.59 -6.69
CA TYR A 215 0.10 9.86 -5.96
C TYR A 215 -1.10 9.32 -6.72
N VAL A 216 -1.96 8.57 -6.05
CA VAL A 216 -3.20 8.05 -6.61
C VAL A 216 -4.39 8.77 -6.00
N SER A 217 -5.21 9.40 -6.84
CA SER A 217 -6.41 10.12 -6.39
C SER A 217 -7.59 9.94 -7.34
N HIS A 218 -8.79 10.12 -6.81
CA HIS A 218 -9.98 10.33 -7.61
C HIS A 218 -10.36 11.83 -7.70
N ASN A 219 -9.73 12.70 -6.89
CA ASN A 219 -10.00 14.14 -6.83
C ASN A 219 -8.89 14.93 -7.54
N MET A 220 -9.27 15.70 -8.55
CA MET A 220 -8.36 16.55 -9.33
C MET A 220 -7.86 17.77 -8.54
N GLU A 221 -8.59 18.22 -7.52
CA GLU A 221 -8.21 19.40 -6.73
C GLU A 221 -7.01 19.12 -5.83
N THR A 222 -6.98 17.93 -5.19
CA THR A 222 -5.86 17.48 -4.36
C THR A 222 -4.55 17.26 -5.13
N VAL A 223 -4.62 17.19 -6.45
CA VAL A 223 -3.44 16.99 -7.31
C VAL A 223 -2.81 18.31 -7.75
N ARG A 224 -3.55 19.42 -7.70
CA ARG A 224 -3.08 20.75 -8.11
C ARG A 224 -2.37 21.52 -6.99
N GLU A 225 -2.59 21.14 -5.75
CA GLU A 225 -1.91 21.69 -4.57
C GLU A 225 -0.56 20.98 -4.30
#